data_b63526c7870ad9ca83c1673e15a2c92c
#
_entry.id   b63526c7870ad9ca83c1673e15a2c92c
#
_cell.length_a   1.000
_cell.length_b   1.000
_cell.length_c   1.000
_cell.angle_alpha   90.00
_cell.angle_beta   90.00
_cell.angle_gamma   90.00
#
_symmetry.space_group_name_H-M   'P 1'
#
loop_
_entity.id
_entity.type
_entity.pdbx_description
1 polymer ?
#
loop_
_entity_poly.entity_id
_entity_poly.type
_entity_poly.pdbx_seq_one_letter_code
_entity_poly.pdbx_strand_id
1 'polypeptide(L)'
;MKTVLIVEDEKMIRQGIKTMIMRSGVPIEVIMECNNGETAFEILKEQEIDVMFTDIRMPKMDGIELVQKMQECEHIPLTVAISGYDDFSYAVEMLRNGVREYILKPIEREKITEILKKLNAEIESRKEKEENNQKIGYQQMRHLMLSDEISGEEQRAIETPVSYTHLTLP
;
A
#
# COMPACT_ATOMS: atom_id res chain seq x y z
N MET A 1 8.51 4.04 -2.61
CA MET A 1 7.38 4.47 -1.71
C MET A 1 6.94 5.87 -2.13
N LYS A 2 5.64 6.09 -2.35
CA LYS A 2 5.15 7.41 -2.77
C LYS A 2 4.63 8.23 -1.60
N THR A 3 3.67 7.71 -0.88
CA THR A 3 2.93 8.47 0.12
C THR A 3 2.94 7.79 1.48
N VAL A 4 3.29 8.55 2.50
CA VAL A 4 3.23 8.14 3.91
C VAL A 4 2.24 9.04 4.64
N LEU A 5 1.35 8.44 5.43
CA LEU A 5 0.42 9.14 6.31
C LEU A 5 0.82 8.94 7.78
N ILE A 6 0.89 10.03 8.52
CA ILE A 6 1.13 10.02 9.97
C ILE A 6 -0.14 10.44 10.69
N VAL A 7 -0.65 9.56 11.56
CA VAL A 7 -1.85 9.79 12.37
C VAL A 7 -1.46 9.81 13.84
N GLU A 8 -1.40 10.98 14.42
CA GLU A 8 -0.96 11.20 15.81
C GLU A 8 -1.59 12.50 16.33
N ASP A 9 -2.29 12.45 17.45
CA ASP A 9 -2.96 13.62 18.02
C ASP A 9 -2.01 14.61 18.69
N GLU A 10 -0.89 14.14 19.23
CA GLU A 10 0.12 15.01 19.84
C GLU A 10 1.06 15.60 18.78
N LYS A 11 0.97 16.91 18.60
CA LYS A 11 1.76 17.64 17.59
C LYS A 11 3.26 17.40 17.69
N MET A 12 3.82 17.40 18.89
CA MET A 12 5.27 17.21 19.10
C MET A 12 5.71 15.80 18.68
N ILE A 13 4.93 14.79 19.01
CA ILE A 13 5.22 13.40 18.63
C ILE A 13 5.08 13.25 17.12
N ARG A 14 4.03 13.81 16.54
CA ARG A 14 3.80 13.78 15.09
C ARG A 14 4.95 14.41 14.31
N GLN A 15 5.44 15.56 14.75
CA GLN A 15 6.58 16.23 14.14
C GLN A 15 7.88 15.43 14.32
N GLY A 16 8.06 14.80 15.47
CA GLY A 16 9.18 13.89 15.71
C GLY A 16 9.21 12.71 14.75
N ILE A 17 8.06 12.05 14.56
CA ILE A 17 7.90 10.94 13.61
C ILE A 17 8.21 11.42 12.18
N LYS A 18 7.65 12.53 11.77
CA LYS A 18 7.91 13.13 10.46
C LYS A 18 9.40 13.39 10.21
N THR A 19 10.07 13.97 11.18
CA THR A 19 11.52 14.22 11.09
C THR A 19 12.32 12.92 10.96
N MET A 20 11.98 11.90 11.73
CA MET A 20 12.62 10.59 11.65
C MET A 20 12.41 9.94 10.27
N ILE A 21 11.21 10.03 9.71
CA ILE A 21 10.89 9.54 8.38
C ILE A 21 11.69 10.28 7.31
N MET A 22 11.73 11.61 7.36
CA MET A 22 12.51 12.43 6.43
C MET A 22 14.01 12.11 6.44
N ARG A 23 14.53 11.75 7.60
CA ARG A 23 15.95 11.41 7.80
C ARG A 23 16.28 9.93 7.60
N SER A 24 15.31 9.11 7.26
CA SER A 24 15.51 7.67 7.09
C SER A 24 16.35 7.29 5.88
N GLY A 25 16.47 8.17 4.90
CA GLY A 25 17.13 7.90 3.62
C GLY A 25 16.26 7.10 2.64
N VAL A 26 15.07 6.69 3.03
CA VAL A 26 14.11 6.05 2.12
C VAL A 26 13.45 7.12 1.24
N PRO A 27 13.41 6.92 -0.09
CA PRO A 27 12.77 7.90 -0.99
C PRO A 27 11.25 7.91 -0.78
N ILE A 28 10.72 9.05 -0.35
CA ILE A 28 9.30 9.29 -0.12
C ILE A 28 8.92 10.60 -0.81
N GLU A 29 7.89 10.57 -1.64
CA GLU A 29 7.46 11.74 -2.39
C GLU A 29 6.61 12.68 -1.54
N VAL A 30 5.66 12.14 -0.77
CA VAL A 30 4.70 12.92 0.02
C VAL A 30 4.56 12.34 1.42
N ILE A 31 4.64 13.20 2.42
CA ILE A 31 4.32 12.88 3.82
C ILE A 31 3.10 13.71 4.21
N MET A 32 2.01 13.03 4.51
CA MET A 32 0.76 13.62 4.99
C MET A 32 0.62 13.44 6.50
N GLU A 33 -0.06 14.35 7.14
CA GLU A 33 -0.26 14.37 8.59
C GLU A 33 -1.71 14.61 8.94
N CYS A 34 -2.22 13.95 9.95
CA CYS A 34 -3.48 14.28 10.59
C CYS A 34 -3.44 13.94 12.09
N ASN A 35 -4.39 14.45 12.83
CA ASN A 35 -4.41 14.39 14.29
C ASN A 35 -5.49 13.49 14.87
N ASN A 36 -6.22 12.78 14.04
CA ASN A 36 -7.26 11.84 14.49
C ASN A 36 -7.61 10.82 13.42
N GLY A 37 -8.27 9.73 13.85
CA GLY A 37 -8.64 8.63 12.97
C GLY A 37 -9.74 8.97 11.96
N GLU A 38 -10.66 9.87 12.27
CA GLU A 38 -11.72 10.28 11.33
C GLU A 38 -11.13 10.96 10.10
N THR A 39 -10.24 11.92 10.32
CA THR A 39 -9.53 12.60 9.24
C THR A 39 -8.66 11.64 8.44
N ALA A 40 -7.98 10.72 9.12
CA ALA A 40 -7.19 9.67 8.46
C ALA A 40 -8.07 8.80 7.57
N PHE A 41 -9.23 8.38 8.04
CA PHE A 41 -10.15 7.56 7.26
C PHE A 41 -10.67 8.30 6.01
N GLU A 42 -10.99 9.58 6.13
CA GLU A 42 -11.37 10.40 4.97
C GLU A 42 -10.24 10.48 3.93
N ILE A 43 -8.99 10.66 4.37
CA ILE A 43 -7.83 10.65 3.48
C ILE A 43 -7.68 9.29 2.79
N LEU A 44 -7.83 8.18 3.51
CA LEU A 44 -7.71 6.83 2.96
C LEU A 44 -8.79 6.50 1.93
N LYS A 45 -9.98 7.09 2.05
CA LYS A 45 -11.05 6.93 1.05
C LYS A 45 -10.77 7.68 -0.26
N GLU A 46 -10.05 8.79 -0.19
CA GLU A 46 -9.83 9.67 -1.32
C GLU A 46 -8.47 9.49 -2.01
N GLN A 47 -7.47 9.00 -1.28
CA GLN A 47 -6.10 8.92 -1.74
C GLN A 47 -5.48 7.56 -1.48
N GLU A 48 -4.61 7.14 -2.39
CA GLU A 48 -3.79 5.94 -2.23
C GLU A 48 -2.59 6.25 -1.32
N ILE A 49 -2.55 5.61 -0.16
CA ILE A 49 -1.49 5.72 0.82
C ILE A 49 -0.70 4.42 0.87
N ASP A 50 0.62 4.48 0.69
CA ASP A 50 1.48 3.30 0.71
C ASP A 50 1.74 2.80 2.13
N VAL A 51 2.06 3.70 3.05
CA VAL A 51 2.38 3.38 4.44
C VAL A 51 1.68 4.35 5.38
N MET A 52 1.09 3.83 6.44
CA MET A 52 0.47 4.62 7.50
C MET A 52 1.11 4.32 8.84
N PHE A 53 1.54 5.36 9.54
CA PHE A 53 1.93 5.30 10.96
C PHE A 53 0.76 5.84 11.78
N THR A 54 0.23 5.05 12.69
CA THR A 54 -0.89 5.48 13.53
C THR A 54 -0.66 5.23 15.00
N ASP A 55 -0.98 6.24 15.82
CA ASP A 55 -1.14 6.02 17.27
C ASP A 55 -2.40 5.18 17.51
N ILE A 56 -2.45 4.50 18.65
CA ILE A 56 -3.61 3.69 19.04
C ILE A 56 -4.65 4.56 19.72
N ARG A 57 -4.26 5.31 20.74
CA ARG A 57 -5.19 6.14 21.50
C ARG A 57 -5.25 7.57 20.97
N MET A 58 -6.35 7.88 20.36
CA MET A 58 -6.64 9.21 19.83
C MET A 58 -8.10 9.58 20.09
N PRO A 59 -8.41 10.88 20.19
CA PRO A 59 -9.80 11.32 20.30
C PRO A 59 -10.59 11.01 19.02
N LYS A 60 -11.92 10.97 19.14
CA LYS A 60 -12.89 10.65 18.09
C LYS A 60 -12.79 9.19 17.64
N MET A 61 -11.94 8.88 16.68
CA MET A 61 -11.67 7.52 16.22
C MET A 61 -10.25 7.13 16.64
N ASP A 62 -10.11 6.06 17.41
CA ASP A 62 -8.81 5.53 17.79
C ASP A 62 -8.15 4.73 16.67
N GLY A 63 -6.88 4.32 16.88
CA GLY A 63 -6.12 3.58 15.88
C GLY A 63 -6.68 2.20 15.58
N ILE A 64 -7.29 1.52 16.55
CA ILE A 64 -7.91 0.20 16.37
C ILE A 64 -9.12 0.32 15.46
N GLU A 65 -10.01 1.26 15.74
CA GLU A 65 -11.20 1.53 14.93
C GLU A 65 -10.81 1.96 13.51
N LEU A 66 -9.78 2.81 13.39
CA LEU A 66 -9.24 3.23 12.09
C LEU A 66 -8.78 2.03 11.25
N VAL A 67 -7.99 1.14 11.84
CA VAL A 67 -7.47 -0.05 11.15
C VAL A 67 -8.60 -1.00 10.75
N GLN A 68 -9.63 -1.13 11.56
CA GLN A 68 -10.82 -1.92 11.23
C GLN A 68 -11.59 -1.30 10.05
N LYS A 69 -11.83 0.00 10.09
CA LYS A 69 -12.58 0.72 9.04
C LYS A 69 -11.83 0.81 7.73
N MET A 70 -10.50 0.93 7.75
CA MET A 70 -9.71 1.01 6.52
C MET A 70 -9.80 -0.26 5.65
N GLN A 71 -10.26 -1.38 6.20
CA GLN A 71 -10.51 -2.60 5.41
C GLN A 71 -11.58 -2.41 4.34
N GLU A 72 -12.43 -1.40 4.47
CA GLU A 72 -13.45 -1.03 3.48
C GLU A 72 -12.89 -0.19 2.32
N CYS A 73 -11.66 0.34 2.48
CA CYS A 73 -11.02 1.15 1.45
C CYS A 73 -10.50 0.30 0.29
N GLU A 74 -10.49 0.87 -0.90
CA GLU A 74 -9.97 0.21 -2.10
C GLU A 74 -8.48 -0.11 -1.99
N HIS A 75 -7.71 0.84 -1.45
CA HIS A 75 -6.28 0.70 -1.20
C HIS A 75 -6.00 0.72 0.30
N ILE A 76 -5.50 -0.40 0.81
CA ILE A 76 -5.16 -0.55 2.23
C ILE A 76 -3.66 -0.32 2.40
N PRO A 77 -3.25 0.71 3.19
CA PRO A 77 -1.85 0.98 3.41
C PRO A 77 -1.18 -0.10 4.27
N LEU A 78 0.11 -0.29 4.09
CA LEU A 78 0.92 -1.02 5.07
C LEU A 78 0.97 -0.19 6.35
N THR A 79 0.47 -0.73 7.45
CA THR A 79 0.24 0.04 8.67
C THR A 79 1.22 -0.34 9.76
N VAL A 80 1.76 0.68 10.40
CA VAL A 80 2.62 0.61 11.58
C VAL A 80 1.89 1.26 12.76
N ALA A 81 1.61 0.49 13.78
CA ALA A 81 1.01 0.99 15.01
C ALA A 81 2.08 1.50 15.96
N ILE A 82 1.81 2.65 16.58
CA ILE A 82 2.68 3.25 17.59
C ILE A 82 1.88 3.44 18.86
N SER A 83 2.40 2.98 19.99
CA SER A 83 1.70 3.07 21.27
C SER A 83 2.65 3.42 22.43
N GLY A 84 2.17 4.22 23.34
CA GLY A 84 2.82 4.44 24.64
C GLY A 84 2.49 3.39 25.68
N TYR A 85 1.65 2.43 25.32
CA TYR A 85 1.15 1.42 26.25
C TYR A 85 1.70 0.05 25.88
N ASP A 86 2.34 -0.58 26.85
CA ASP A 86 2.75 -1.98 26.78
C ASP A 86 1.56 -2.88 27.14
N ASP A 87 0.57 -2.88 26.27
CA ASP A 87 -0.61 -3.71 26.41
C ASP A 87 -0.66 -4.74 25.29
N PHE A 88 -0.43 -5.97 25.67
CA PHE A 88 -0.43 -7.11 24.75
C PHE A 88 -1.77 -7.27 24.00
N SER A 89 -2.88 -6.93 24.65
CA SER A 89 -4.21 -7.03 24.03
C SER A 89 -4.35 -6.08 22.82
N TYR A 90 -3.84 -4.86 22.91
CA TYR A 90 -3.82 -3.92 21.78
C TYR A 90 -2.93 -4.41 20.65
N ALA A 91 -1.74 -4.89 20.97
CA ALA A 91 -0.82 -5.44 19.98
C ALA A 91 -1.46 -6.61 19.22
N VAL A 92 -2.07 -7.55 19.92
CA VAL A 92 -2.75 -8.70 19.30
C VAL A 92 -3.91 -8.24 18.41
N GLU A 93 -4.73 -7.30 18.88
CA GLU A 93 -5.86 -6.79 18.11
C GLU A 93 -5.41 -6.06 16.85
N MET A 94 -4.38 -5.24 16.94
CA MET A 94 -3.80 -4.55 15.79
C MET A 94 -3.24 -5.53 14.76
N LEU A 95 -2.50 -6.54 15.19
CA LEU A 95 -1.96 -7.58 14.30
C LEU A 95 -3.07 -8.40 13.64
N ARG A 96 -4.15 -8.71 14.35
CA ARG A 96 -5.33 -9.40 13.78
C ARG A 96 -6.01 -8.60 12.69
N ASN A 97 -5.96 -7.27 12.78
CA ASN A 97 -6.50 -6.36 11.77
C ASN A 97 -5.50 -6.04 10.64
N GLY A 98 -4.38 -6.76 10.56
CA GLY A 98 -3.44 -6.66 9.46
C GLY A 98 -2.36 -5.60 9.60
N VAL A 99 -2.16 -5.05 10.80
CA VAL A 99 -1.03 -4.15 11.09
C VAL A 99 0.29 -4.92 10.92
N ARG A 100 1.24 -4.32 10.25
CA ARG A 100 2.51 -4.97 9.90
C ARG A 100 3.54 -4.93 11.00
N GLU A 101 3.60 -3.81 11.71
CA GLU A 101 4.59 -3.55 12.77
C GLU A 101 3.94 -2.82 13.93
N TYR A 102 4.46 -3.07 15.11
CA TYR A 102 4.02 -2.44 16.35
C TYR A 102 5.22 -1.84 17.08
N ILE A 103 5.19 -0.55 17.33
CA ILE A 103 6.27 0.18 17.98
C ILE A 103 5.80 0.74 19.32
N LEU A 104 6.57 0.50 20.38
CA LEU A 104 6.37 1.12 21.68
C LEU A 104 7.10 2.47 21.74
N LYS A 105 6.46 3.49 22.32
CA LYS A 105 7.10 4.76 22.68
C LYS A 105 8.04 4.53 23.87
N PRO A 106 9.19 5.21 23.97
CA PRO A 106 9.71 6.26 23.07
C PRO A 106 10.17 5.70 21.71
N ILE A 107 9.88 6.45 20.65
CA ILE A 107 10.18 6.04 19.29
C ILE A 107 11.66 6.27 18.99
N GLU A 108 12.36 5.22 18.59
CA GLU A 108 13.75 5.29 18.18
C GLU A 108 13.85 5.50 16.67
N ARG A 109 14.72 6.43 16.25
CA ARG A 109 14.96 6.75 14.85
C ARG A 109 15.38 5.52 14.03
N GLU A 110 16.27 4.71 14.61
CA GLU A 110 16.77 3.49 13.98
C GLU A 110 15.65 2.50 13.69
N LYS A 111 14.67 2.40 14.59
CA LYS A 111 13.51 1.53 14.43
C LYS A 111 12.60 2.00 13.28
N ILE A 112 12.34 3.29 13.19
CA ILE A 112 11.60 3.89 12.07
C ILE A 112 12.31 3.63 10.75
N THR A 113 13.63 3.84 10.71
CA THR A 113 14.43 3.63 9.49
C THR A 113 14.41 2.17 9.05
N GLU A 114 14.60 1.23 9.97
CA GLU A 114 14.54 -0.21 9.71
C GLU A 114 13.19 -0.63 9.12
N ILE A 115 12.10 -0.19 9.75
CA ILE A 115 10.74 -0.51 9.30
C ILE A 115 10.46 0.09 7.92
N LEU A 116 10.82 1.35 7.69
CA LEU A 116 10.62 1.99 6.39
C LEU A 116 11.39 1.29 5.27
N LYS A 117 12.64 0.88 5.53
CA LYS A 117 13.42 0.10 4.55
C LYS A 117 12.76 -1.23 4.23
N LYS A 118 12.29 -1.95 5.24
CA LYS A 118 11.58 -3.22 5.08
C LYS A 118 10.30 -3.06 4.28
N LEU A 119 9.47 -2.07 4.62
CA LEU A 119 8.20 -1.82 3.93
C LEU A 119 8.43 -1.31 2.50
N ASN A 120 9.43 -0.47 2.29
CA ASN A 120 9.79 -0.01 0.95
C ASN A 120 10.23 -1.18 0.05
N ALA A 121 11.03 -2.09 0.56
CA ALA A 121 11.43 -3.30 -0.17
C ALA A 121 10.22 -4.17 -0.53
N GLU A 122 9.25 -4.31 0.37
CA GLU A 122 8.00 -5.03 0.12
C GLU A 122 7.17 -4.37 -0.98
N ILE A 123 7.04 -3.04 -0.96
CA ILE A 123 6.31 -2.27 -1.98
C ILE A 123 6.98 -2.43 -3.35
N GLU A 124 8.30 -2.28 -3.43
CA GLU A 124 9.06 -2.43 -4.68
C GLU A 124 8.92 -3.85 -5.24
N SER A 125 9.02 -4.87 -4.39
CA SER A 125 8.83 -6.27 -4.80
C SER A 125 7.43 -6.55 -5.35
N ARG A 126 6.40 -5.97 -4.76
CA ARG A 126 5.02 -6.09 -5.27
C ARG A 126 4.85 -5.44 -6.63
N LYS A 127 5.39 -4.24 -6.82
CA LYS A 127 5.36 -3.54 -8.11
C LYS A 127 6.05 -4.34 -9.21
N GLU A 128 7.23 -4.87 -8.95
CA GLU A 128 7.96 -5.71 -9.89
C GLU A 128 7.17 -6.96 -10.30
N LYS A 129 6.52 -7.63 -9.32
CA LYS A 129 5.67 -8.80 -9.60
C LYS A 129 4.45 -8.44 -10.44
N GLU A 130 3.78 -7.33 -10.15
CA GLU A 130 2.64 -6.85 -10.92
C GLU A 130 3.03 -6.52 -12.36
N GLU A 131 4.14 -5.78 -12.55
CA GLU A 131 4.67 -5.46 -13.87
C GLU A 131 5.07 -6.71 -14.67
N ASN A 132 5.72 -7.68 -14.03
CA ASN A 132 6.10 -8.93 -14.66
C ASN A 132 4.87 -9.77 -15.02
N ASN A 133 3.86 -9.84 -14.17
CA ASN A 133 2.61 -10.53 -14.46
C ASN A 133 1.86 -9.88 -15.62
N GLN A 134 1.85 -8.56 -15.69
CA GLN A 134 1.27 -7.83 -16.83
C GLN A 134 2.03 -8.12 -18.13
N LYS A 135 3.36 -8.12 -18.10
CA LYS A 135 4.19 -8.45 -19.27
C LYS A 135 3.97 -9.89 -19.74
N ILE A 136 3.91 -10.85 -18.81
CA ILE A 136 3.64 -12.26 -19.13
C ILE A 136 2.24 -12.41 -19.73
N GLY A 137 1.22 -11.80 -19.12
CA GLY A 137 -0.13 -11.78 -19.65
C GLY A 137 -0.21 -11.18 -21.04
N TYR A 138 0.48 -10.07 -21.28
CA TYR A 138 0.59 -9.44 -22.60
C TYR A 138 1.22 -10.38 -23.63
N GLN A 139 2.33 -11.01 -23.29
CA GLN A 139 3.04 -11.94 -24.18
C GLN A 139 2.20 -13.18 -24.51
N GLN A 140 1.51 -13.72 -23.52
CA GLN A 140 0.61 -14.86 -23.72
C GLN A 140 -0.57 -14.50 -24.63
N MET A 141 -1.18 -13.34 -24.39
CA MET A 141 -2.28 -12.86 -25.20
C MET A 141 -1.83 -12.59 -26.64
N ARG A 142 -0.66 -11.97 -26.82
CA ARG A 142 -0.07 -11.74 -28.14
C ARG A 142 0.22 -13.06 -28.87
N HIS A 143 0.71 -14.09 -28.17
CA HIS A 143 0.97 -15.40 -28.73
C HIS A 143 -0.33 -16.07 -29.20
N LEU A 144 -1.39 -16.01 -28.41
CA LEU A 144 -2.70 -16.52 -28.77
C LEU A 144 -3.27 -15.81 -30.00
N MET A 145 -3.16 -14.46 -30.05
CA MET A 145 -3.60 -13.68 -31.21
C MET A 145 -2.85 -14.07 -32.49
N LEU A 146 -1.53 -14.25 -32.43
CA LEU A 146 -0.74 -14.68 -33.57
C LEU A 146 -1.04 -16.11 -33.99
N SER A 147 -1.33 -17.00 -33.04
CA SER A 147 -1.76 -18.37 -33.33
C SER A 147 -3.12 -18.40 -34.03
N ASP A 148 -4.03 -17.53 -33.61
CA ASP A 148 -5.35 -17.41 -34.25
C ASP A 148 -5.25 -16.77 -35.64
N GLU A 149 -4.34 -15.83 -35.86
CA GLU A 149 -4.06 -15.27 -37.19
C GLU A 149 -3.50 -16.35 -38.14
N ILE A 150 -2.57 -17.17 -37.68
CA ILE A 150 -2.00 -18.28 -38.46
C ILE A 150 -3.09 -19.31 -38.78
N SER A 151 -3.90 -19.67 -37.76
CA SER A 151 -5.03 -20.56 -37.92
C SER A 151 -6.09 -19.95 -38.88
N GLY A 152 -6.32 -18.65 -38.78
CA GLY A 152 -7.22 -17.89 -39.64
C GLY A 152 -6.71 -17.79 -41.08
N GLU A 153 -5.41 -17.71 -41.32
CA GLU A 153 -4.83 -17.74 -42.66
C GLU A 153 -4.90 -19.11 -43.29
N GLU A 154 -4.72 -20.15 -42.53
CA GLU A 154 -4.97 -21.53 -42.99
C GLU A 154 -6.44 -21.79 -43.29
N GLN A 155 -7.36 -21.25 -42.49
CA GLN A 155 -8.79 -21.30 -42.74
C GLN A 155 -9.24 -20.36 -43.88
N ARG A 156 -8.53 -19.23 -44.11
CA ARG A 156 -8.79 -18.30 -45.23
C ARG A 156 -8.58 -18.91 -46.60
N ALA A 157 -7.82 -19.99 -46.67
CA ALA A 157 -7.77 -20.80 -47.92
C ALA A 157 -9.08 -21.54 -48.20
N ILE A 158 -10.01 -21.55 -47.23
CA ILE A 158 -11.28 -22.33 -47.25
C ILE A 158 -12.51 -21.48 -46.96
N GLU A 159 -12.45 -20.39 -46.11
CA GLU A 159 -13.58 -19.56 -45.67
C GLU A 159 -13.22 -18.08 -45.49
N THR A 160 -14.25 -17.20 -45.42
CA THR A 160 -14.13 -15.75 -45.22
C THR A 160 -13.50 -15.39 -43.86
N PRO A 161 -12.57 -14.43 -43.83
CA PRO A 161 -11.77 -14.16 -42.65
C PRO A 161 -12.51 -13.43 -41.55
N VAL A 162 -12.30 -13.86 -40.30
CA VAL A 162 -12.64 -13.09 -39.10
C VAL A 162 -11.42 -12.30 -38.69
N SER A 163 -11.60 -11.00 -38.57
CA SER A 163 -10.52 -10.08 -38.17
C SER A 163 -10.44 -9.94 -36.65
N TYR A 164 -9.29 -10.22 -36.08
CA TYR A 164 -8.98 -10.04 -34.64
C TYR A 164 -8.16 -8.77 -34.38
N THR A 165 -8.24 -7.81 -35.28
CA THR A 165 -7.37 -6.63 -35.29
C THR A 165 -7.63 -5.59 -34.22
N HIS A 166 -8.61 -5.77 -33.33
CA HIS A 166 -8.94 -4.78 -32.31
C HIS A 166 -8.81 -5.28 -30.87
N LEU A 167 -8.13 -6.37 -30.62
CA LEU A 167 -7.67 -6.71 -29.30
C LEU A 167 -6.47 -5.83 -28.97
N THR A 168 -6.76 -4.63 -28.51
CA THR A 168 -5.75 -3.75 -27.93
C THR A 168 -5.56 -4.11 -26.50
N LEU A 169 -4.32 -4.38 -26.14
CA LEU A 169 -3.93 -4.61 -24.75
C LEU A 169 -3.57 -3.30 -24.09
N PRO A 170 -3.95 -3.04 -22.83
CA PRO A 170 -3.60 -1.83 -22.11
C PRO A 170 -2.12 -1.71 -21.81
#